data_0580884fbc24e7a8eddcfc6c30f1fff7
#
_entry.id   0580884fbc24e7a8eddcfc6c30f1fff7
#
_cell.length_a   1.000
_cell.length_b   1.000
_cell.length_c   1.000
_cell.angle_alpha   90.00
_cell.angle_beta   90.00
_cell.angle_gamma   90.00
#
_symmetry.space_group_name_H-M   'P 1'
#
loop_
_entity.id
_entity.type
_entity.pdbx_description
1 polymer ?
#
loop_
_entity_poly.entity_id
_entity_poly.type
_entity_poly.pdbx_seq_one_letter_code
_entity_poly.pdbx_strand_id
1 'polypeptide(L)'
;MIGKNLTKKKKREILTKLAKKSILYKPLVWSRLYRVSTKIRKRAVKEALIKYTDFDNLSKEEKKFLRRDLVYSKIKYNVSYMEYFLYNFKEKNHFQKKNFIPNKERSKYIKLLNTKKGYTLLTDKYSAYKLFKKY
;
A
#
# COMPACT_ATOMS: atom_id res chain seq x y z
N MET A 1 -23.85 -10.97 31.59
CA MET A 1 -22.39 -10.65 31.58
C MET A 1 -21.76 -11.15 30.29
N ILE A 2 -21.78 -10.36 29.20
CA ILE A 2 -21.15 -10.69 27.91
C ILE A 2 -20.25 -9.49 27.54
N GLY A 3 -18.99 -9.52 27.99
CA GLY A 3 -18.16 -8.33 27.74
C GLY A 3 -16.66 -8.46 27.83
N LYS A 4 -16.11 -9.62 28.16
CA LYS A 4 -14.68 -9.74 28.37
C LYS A 4 -14.10 -10.74 27.37
N ASN A 5 -13.34 -10.28 26.40
CA ASN A 5 -12.47 -10.99 25.46
C ASN A 5 -12.91 -11.08 23.98
N LEU A 6 -13.54 -10.04 23.48
CA LEU A 6 -13.64 -9.91 22.02
C LEU A 6 -12.30 -9.42 21.46
N THR A 7 -11.69 -10.20 20.56
CA THR A 7 -10.46 -9.78 19.85
C THR A 7 -10.70 -8.46 19.12
N LYS A 8 -9.63 -7.64 18.94
CA LYS A 8 -9.70 -6.35 18.23
C LYS A 8 -10.36 -6.49 16.84
N LYS A 9 -10.20 -7.64 16.18
CA LYS A 9 -10.82 -7.95 14.89
C LYS A 9 -12.33 -8.09 14.99
N LYS A 10 -12.84 -8.90 15.94
CA LYS A 10 -14.28 -9.06 16.19
C LYS A 10 -14.97 -7.76 16.60
N LYS A 11 -14.30 -6.94 17.44
CA LYS A 11 -14.82 -5.59 17.79
C LYS A 11 -14.99 -4.70 16.56
N ARG A 12 -14.04 -4.73 15.61
CA ARG A 12 -14.14 -3.97 14.35
C ARG A 12 -15.28 -4.46 13.47
N GLU A 13 -15.45 -5.77 13.33
CA GLU A 13 -16.55 -6.36 12.54
C GLU A 13 -17.92 -5.99 13.10
N ILE A 14 -18.10 -6.07 14.43
CA ILE A 14 -19.34 -5.67 15.10
C ILE A 14 -19.60 -4.17 14.89
N LEU A 15 -18.60 -3.30 15.07
CA LEU A 15 -18.74 -1.87 14.85
C LEU A 15 -19.08 -1.54 13.40
N THR A 16 -18.51 -2.26 12.44
CA THR A 16 -18.82 -2.10 11.02
C THR A 16 -20.26 -2.54 10.70
N LYS A 17 -20.72 -3.63 11.30
CA LYS A 17 -22.11 -4.11 11.16
C LYS A 17 -23.12 -3.14 11.79
N LEU A 18 -22.81 -2.59 12.97
CA LEU A 18 -23.64 -1.59 13.64
C LEU A 18 -23.68 -0.26 12.85
N ALA A 19 -22.55 0.17 12.29
CA ALA A 19 -22.48 1.35 11.44
C ALA A 19 -23.33 1.24 10.16
N LYS A 20 -23.49 0.02 9.64
CA LYS A 20 -24.37 -0.23 8.49
C LYS A 20 -25.87 -0.18 8.83
N LYS A 21 -26.23 -0.44 10.09
CA LYS A 21 -27.64 -0.52 10.55
C LYS A 21 -28.21 0.78 11.08
N SER A 22 -27.39 1.73 11.50
CA SER A 22 -27.85 2.98 12.12
C SER A 22 -27.16 4.21 11.58
N ILE A 23 -27.96 5.16 11.08
CA ILE A 23 -27.50 6.45 10.55
C ILE A 23 -26.80 7.29 11.64
N LEU A 24 -27.27 7.23 12.88
CA LEU A 24 -26.73 8.00 14.03
C LEU A 24 -25.35 7.51 14.50
N TYR A 25 -25.05 6.23 14.35
CA TYR A 25 -23.74 5.66 14.74
C TYR A 25 -22.66 5.79 13.66
N LYS A 26 -23.03 6.01 12.40
CA LYS A 26 -22.09 6.14 11.29
C LYS A 26 -20.94 7.13 11.56
N PRO A 27 -21.19 8.39 11.91
CA PRO A 27 -20.11 9.40 12.07
C PRO A 27 -19.18 9.05 13.25
N LEU A 28 -19.69 8.53 14.34
CA LEU A 28 -18.89 8.13 15.51
C LEU A 28 -17.97 6.95 15.21
N VAL A 29 -18.49 5.93 14.54
CA VAL A 29 -17.70 4.76 14.14
C VAL A 29 -16.66 5.14 13.11
N TRP A 30 -17.00 5.95 12.10
CA TRP A 30 -16.06 6.45 11.10
C TRP A 30 -14.97 7.31 11.72
N SER A 31 -15.30 8.21 12.66
CA SER A 31 -14.30 9.04 13.35
C SER A 31 -13.31 8.19 14.16
N ARG A 32 -13.78 7.12 14.79
CA ARG A 32 -12.94 6.19 15.56
C ARG A 32 -12.04 5.34 14.65
N LEU A 33 -12.59 4.83 13.55
CA LEU A 33 -11.82 4.09 12.54
C LEU A 33 -10.77 4.99 11.88
N TYR A 34 -11.12 6.23 11.59
CA TYR A 34 -10.19 7.22 11.05
C TYR A 34 -9.05 7.51 12.02
N ARG A 35 -9.34 7.75 13.31
CA ARG A 35 -8.30 7.98 14.33
C ARG A 35 -7.35 6.78 14.47
N VAL A 36 -7.87 5.56 14.51
CA VAL A 36 -7.06 4.33 14.58
C VAL A 36 -6.21 4.16 13.32
N SER A 37 -6.79 4.36 12.16
CA SER A 37 -6.07 4.30 10.88
C SER A 37 -4.97 5.36 10.78
N THR A 38 -5.21 6.55 11.31
CA THR A 38 -4.23 7.65 11.35
C THR A 38 -3.06 7.33 12.30
N LYS A 39 -3.33 6.75 13.47
CA LYS A 39 -2.27 6.31 14.41
C LYS A 39 -1.38 5.24 13.79
N ILE A 40 -1.99 4.21 13.16
CA ILE A 40 -1.25 3.14 12.48
C ILE A 40 -0.40 3.71 11.34
N ARG A 41 -0.97 4.64 10.56
CA ARG A 41 -0.26 5.30 9.46
C ARG A 41 0.93 6.13 9.95
N LYS A 42 0.74 6.94 11.01
CA LYS A 42 1.82 7.73 11.61
C LYS A 42 2.95 6.84 12.10
N ARG A 43 2.62 5.71 12.74
CA ARG A 43 3.62 4.74 13.20
C ARG A 43 4.38 4.12 12.03
N ALA A 44 3.69 3.62 11.03
CA ALA A 44 4.30 3.01 9.85
C ALA A 44 5.18 3.99 9.05
N VAL A 45 4.78 5.26 8.96
CA VAL A 45 5.61 6.31 8.32
C VAL A 45 6.87 6.58 9.15
N LYS A 46 6.76 6.66 10.48
CA LYS A 46 7.92 6.85 11.36
C LYS A 46 8.91 5.67 11.24
N GLU A 47 8.40 4.45 11.29
CA GLU A 47 9.20 3.23 11.12
C GLU A 47 9.92 3.19 9.76
N ALA A 48 9.23 3.59 8.69
CA ALA A 48 9.84 3.66 7.36
C ALA A 48 10.94 4.74 7.29
N LEU A 49 10.73 5.91 7.87
CA LEU A 49 11.75 6.96 7.91
C LEU A 49 13.00 6.50 8.67
N ILE A 50 12.84 5.90 9.85
CA ILE A 50 13.96 5.38 10.63
C ILE A 50 14.72 4.30 9.85
N LYS A 51 14.00 3.43 9.14
CA LYS A 51 14.60 2.29 8.44
C LYS A 51 15.35 2.68 7.17
N TYR A 52 14.86 3.68 6.43
CA TYR A 52 15.33 3.98 5.07
C TYR A 52 16.01 5.34 4.92
N THR A 53 16.13 6.11 5.99
CA THR A 53 16.85 7.38 6.00
C THR A 53 17.69 7.50 7.27
N ASP A 54 18.69 8.37 7.22
CA ASP A 54 19.41 8.82 8.42
C ASP A 54 18.52 9.81 9.18
N PHE A 55 17.51 9.22 9.89
CA PHE A 55 16.42 9.98 10.48
C PHE A 55 16.88 11.02 11.51
N ASP A 56 17.94 10.73 12.22
CA ASP A 56 18.40 11.61 13.31
C ASP A 56 19.06 12.88 12.75
N ASN A 57 19.74 12.78 11.63
CA ASN A 57 20.40 13.90 10.96
C ASN A 57 19.48 14.73 10.05
N LEU A 58 18.24 14.29 9.81
CA LEU A 58 17.27 15.08 9.05
C LEU A 58 16.79 16.29 9.84
N SER A 59 16.68 17.44 9.18
CA SER A 59 16.03 18.64 9.73
C SER A 59 14.54 18.42 10.02
N LYS A 60 13.95 19.29 10.83
CA LYS A 60 12.51 19.24 11.13
C LYS A 60 11.65 19.42 9.86
N GLU A 61 12.07 20.29 8.96
CA GLU A 61 11.42 20.58 7.67
C GLU A 61 11.47 19.37 6.77
N GLU A 62 12.62 18.71 6.62
CA GLU A 62 12.78 17.49 5.82
C GLU A 62 11.95 16.35 6.38
N LYS A 63 11.95 16.13 7.70
CA LYS A 63 11.08 15.15 8.37
C LYS A 63 9.60 15.40 8.07
N LYS A 64 9.18 16.68 8.08
CA LYS A 64 7.81 17.07 7.78
C LYS A 64 7.46 16.87 6.31
N PHE A 65 8.37 17.25 5.41
CA PHE A 65 8.22 17.06 3.96
C PHE A 65 8.10 15.57 3.62
N LEU A 66 9.07 14.75 4.03
CA LEU A 66 9.08 13.32 3.76
C LEU A 66 7.84 12.60 4.29
N ARG A 67 7.37 12.95 5.49
CA ARG A 67 6.12 12.39 6.03
C ARG A 67 4.92 12.68 5.14
N ARG A 68 4.82 13.90 4.63
CA ARG A 68 3.71 14.30 3.74
C ARG A 68 3.81 13.61 2.39
N ASP A 69 4.99 13.62 1.79
CA ASP A 69 5.21 13.04 0.46
C ASP A 69 5.05 11.51 0.46
N LEU A 70 5.51 10.80 1.50
CA LEU A 70 5.27 9.38 1.70
C LEU A 70 3.77 9.04 1.75
N VAL A 71 3.01 9.80 2.55
CA VAL A 71 1.57 9.58 2.68
C VAL A 71 0.85 9.91 1.37
N TYR A 72 1.21 11.02 0.74
CA TYR A 72 0.67 11.43 -0.55
C TYR A 72 0.94 10.38 -1.64
N SER A 73 2.19 9.94 -1.75
CA SER A 73 2.61 8.94 -2.74
C SER A 73 1.89 7.61 -2.55
N LYS A 74 1.71 7.18 -1.31
CA LYS A 74 0.94 5.97 -1.00
C LYS A 74 -0.53 6.09 -1.39
N ILE A 75 -1.15 7.23 -1.17
CA ILE A 75 -2.57 7.44 -1.50
C ILE A 75 -2.77 7.61 -2.99
N LYS A 76 -1.95 8.44 -3.64
CA LYS A 76 -2.13 8.81 -5.04
C LYS A 76 -1.62 7.76 -6.03
N TYR A 77 -0.46 7.16 -5.73
CA TYR A 77 0.22 6.24 -6.64
C TYR A 77 0.26 4.79 -6.13
N ASN A 78 -0.40 4.51 -5.00
CA ASN A 78 -0.45 3.18 -4.37
C ASN A 78 0.94 2.59 -4.04
N VAL A 79 1.96 3.42 -3.94
CA VAL A 79 3.34 3.04 -3.66
C VAL A 79 3.50 2.69 -2.18
N SER A 80 4.14 1.58 -1.86
CA SER A 80 4.49 1.25 -0.48
C SER A 80 5.62 2.15 0.03
N TYR A 81 5.77 2.26 1.36
CA TYR A 81 6.84 3.09 1.93
C TYR A 81 8.24 2.56 1.58
N MET A 82 8.40 1.23 1.48
CA MET A 82 9.65 0.62 1.03
C MET A 82 9.96 0.99 -0.43
N GLU A 83 8.97 0.85 -1.32
CA GLU A 83 9.14 1.19 -2.73
C GLU A 83 9.47 2.66 -2.95
N TYR A 84 8.90 3.55 -2.14
CA TYR A 84 9.20 4.98 -2.21
C TYR A 84 10.70 5.26 -2.08
N PHE A 85 11.37 4.63 -1.10
CA PHE A 85 12.81 4.79 -0.91
C PHE A 85 13.62 3.97 -1.90
N LEU A 86 13.26 2.72 -2.14
CA LEU A 86 13.98 1.82 -3.03
C LEU A 86 14.10 2.37 -4.47
N TYR A 87 13.05 3.02 -4.94
CA TYR A 87 13.00 3.57 -6.30
C TYR A 87 13.21 5.09 -6.35
N ASN A 88 13.71 5.68 -5.29
CA ASN A 88 13.96 7.12 -5.17
C ASN A 88 12.76 7.97 -5.66
N PHE A 89 11.58 7.65 -5.14
CA PHE A 89 10.31 8.19 -5.64
C PHE A 89 10.19 9.71 -5.42
N LYS A 90 10.92 10.24 -4.43
CA LYS A 90 11.02 11.68 -4.14
C LYS A 90 11.48 12.48 -5.37
N GLU A 91 12.47 11.97 -6.09
CA GLU A 91 13.11 12.68 -7.21
C GLU A 91 12.39 12.49 -8.55
N LYS A 92 11.45 11.55 -8.62
CA LYS A 92 10.70 11.30 -9.85
C LYS A 92 9.76 12.45 -10.17
N ASN A 93 9.70 12.84 -11.45
CA ASN A 93 8.70 13.78 -11.93
C ASN A 93 7.30 13.16 -11.97
N HIS A 94 6.27 13.99 -12.23
CA HIS A 94 4.87 13.55 -12.21
C HIS A 94 4.58 12.43 -13.21
N PHE A 95 5.15 12.50 -14.41
CA PHE A 95 4.96 11.49 -15.46
C PHE A 95 5.56 10.14 -15.05
N GLN A 96 6.78 10.13 -14.52
CA GLN A 96 7.44 8.93 -14.00
C GLN A 96 6.67 8.33 -12.82
N LYS A 97 6.16 9.17 -11.91
CA LYS A 97 5.33 8.73 -10.78
C LYS A 97 4.01 8.10 -11.23
N LYS A 98 3.39 8.66 -12.27
CA LYS A 98 2.12 8.14 -12.81
C LYS A 98 2.29 6.80 -13.53
N ASN A 99 3.40 6.61 -14.22
CA ASN A 99 3.70 5.39 -14.98
C ASN A 99 4.39 4.30 -14.12
N PHE A 100 4.64 4.57 -12.84
CA PHE A 100 5.21 3.60 -11.93
C PHE A 100 4.17 2.51 -11.58
N ILE A 101 4.55 1.26 -11.77
CA ILE A 101 3.72 0.10 -11.41
C ILE A 101 4.16 -0.43 -10.05
N PRO A 102 3.37 -0.22 -8.97
CA PRO A 102 3.68 -0.72 -7.64
C PRO A 102 3.69 -2.26 -7.60
N ASN A 103 4.50 -2.84 -6.71
CA ASN A 103 4.59 -4.30 -6.55
C ASN A 103 3.23 -4.98 -6.34
N LYS A 104 2.32 -4.31 -5.64
CA LYS A 104 0.96 -4.82 -5.43
C LYS A 104 0.17 -4.96 -6.73
N GLU A 105 0.37 -4.04 -7.67
CA GLU A 105 -0.26 -4.10 -9.01
C GLU A 105 0.50 -5.04 -9.93
N ARG A 106 1.84 -5.01 -9.89
CA ARG A 106 2.69 -5.93 -10.64
C ARG A 106 2.32 -7.39 -10.36
N SER A 107 2.04 -7.73 -9.10
CA SER A 107 1.57 -9.08 -8.74
C SER A 107 0.27 -9.48 -9.41
N LYS A 108 -0.63 -8.53 -9.68
CA LYS A 108 -1.86 -8.80 -10.44
C LYS A 108 -1.57 -9.07 -11.91
N TYR A 109 -0.69 -8.26 -12.52
CA TYR A 109 -0.26 -8.47 -13.91
C TYR A 109 0.47 -9.80 -14.09
N ILE A 110 1.36 -10.15 -13.15
CA ILE A 110 2.05 -11.45 -13.15
C ILE A 110 1.03 -12.61 -13.08
N LYS A 111 -0.01 -12.49 -12.24
CA LYS A 111 -1.07 -13.51 -12.16
C LYS A 111 -1.90 -13.61 -13.43
N LEU A 112 -2.14 -12.49 -14.12
CA LEU A 112 -2.84 -12.47 -15.41
C LEU A 112 -1.98 -13.06 -16.55
N LEU A 113 -0.69 -12.76 -16.54
CA LEU A 113 0.27 -13.28 -17.51
C LEU A 113 0.60 -14.76 -17.26
N ASN A 114 0.59 -15.20 -16.01
CA ASN A 114 0.78 -16.60 -15.60
C ASN A 114 -0.53 -17.41 -15.65
N THR A 115 -1.40 -17.17 -16.62
CA THR A 115 -2.41 -18.16 -16.98
C THR A 115 -1.69 -19.44 -17.39
N LYS A 116 -2.33 -20.62 -17.25
CA LYS A 116 -1.73 -21.91 -17.66
C LYS A 116 -1.06 -21.83 -19.05
N LYS A 117 -1.67 -21.08 -19.97
CA LYS A 117 -1.17 -20.85 -21.32
C LYS A 117 0.08 -19.96 -21.35
N GLY A 118 0.12 -18.88 -20.54
CA GLY A 118 1.29 -17.99 -20.42
C GLY A 118 2.46 -18.63 -19.66
N TYR A 119 2.18 -19.44 -18.65
CA TYR A 119 3.19 -20.16 -17.91
C TYR A 119 3.89 -21.22 -18.80
N THR A 120 3.16 -21.96 -19.62
CA THR A 120 3.71 -22.91 -20.59
C THR A 120 4.63 -22.21 -21.59
N LEU A 121 4.24 -21.03 -22.08
CA LEU A 121 5.07 -20.21 -22.99
C LEU A 121 6.37 -19.70 -22.33
N LEU A 122 6.34 -19.39 -21.03
CA LEU A 122 7.51 -18.89 -20.32
C LEU A 122 8.45 -20.00 -19.84
N THR A 123 7.92 -21.20 -19.57
CA THR A 123 8.69 -22.35 -19.11
C THR A 123 9.26 -23.19 -20.27
N ASP A 124 8.58 -23.19 -21.39
CA ASP A 124 9.07 -23.83 -22.59
C ASP A 124 9.81 -22.85 -23.50
N LYS A 125 11.15 -22.86 -23.39
CA LYS A 125 12.05 -22.02 -24.19
C LYS A 125 11.83 -22.16 -25.70
N TYR A 126 11.44 -23.33 -26.15
CA TYR A 126 11.20 -23.60 -27.58
C TYR A 126 9.90 -22.93 -28.07
N SER A 127 8.84 -23.01 -27.30
CA SER A 127 7.57 -22.31 -27.58
C SER A 127 7.73 -20.81 -27.50
N ALA A 128 8.50 -20.29 -26.52
CA ALA A 128 8.83 -18.89 -26.44
C ALA A 128 9.67 -18.43 -27.65
N TYR A 129 10.69 -19.18 -28.03
CA TYR A 129 11.51 -18.90 -29.23
C TYR A 129 10.67 -18.84 -30.51
N LYS A 130 9.75 -19.79 -30.74
CA LYS A 130 8.83 -19.79 -31.89
C LYS A 130 7.93 -18.56 -31.91
N LEU A 131 7.44 -18.14 -30.74
CA LEU A 131 6.59 -16.95 -30.63
C LEU A 131 7.37 -15.68 -31.01
N PHE A 132 8.59 -15.51 -30.46
CA PHE A 132 9.42 -14.34 -30.73
C PHE A 132 10.05 -14.31 -32.14
N LYS A 133 10.26 -15.46 -32.76
CA LYS A 133 10.73 -15.53 -34.16
C LYS A 133 9.68 -15.10 -35.18
N LYS A 134 8.41 -14.99 -34.78
CA LYS A 134 7.29 -14.59 -35.62
C LYS A 134 7.10 -13.08 -35.69
N TYR A 135 7.81 -12.32 -34.85
CA TYR A 135 7.85 -10.87 -34.77
C TYR A 135 9.27 -10.34 -35.07
#